data_3a371f1987dc5d040032f88b7e8c99ca
#
_entry.id   3a371f1987dc5d040032f88b7e8c99ca
#
_cell.length_a   1.000
_cell.length_b   1.000
_cell.length_c   1.000
_cell.angle_alpha   90.00
_cell.angle_beta   90.00
_cell.angle_gamma   90.00
#
_symmetry.space_group_name_H-M   'P 1'
#
loop_
_entity.id
_entity.type
_entity.pdbx_description
1 polymer ?
#
loop_
_entity_poly.entity_id
_entity_poly.type
_entity_poly.pdbx_seq_one_letter_code
_entity_poly.pdbx_strand_id
1 'polypeptide(L)'
;MTDEMFCFQCQQTAHNEKCNGKAGVCGKKSDTAKAQDELIGALIGLAKAAEYGTPTDSTDRLVLKGLFTTITNVNFNTHTVKELTAEVKDEKRRIYKNHVDDYELSRLWEAGEDIRSLKSLILFGIKGMAAYAYHALALGKTDSEVNAFFYTALRAIEGENDPDKLLRLVLKTGEVNFKCMALLDNANTESYGDPVPTVVPLTIEKGPFIVVSGHDLHDLKLLLEQTEGKGINIYTHSEMLPAHGYPGLKKYKHLKGNFGTGWQNQQSEFHNIPAPILFTTNCIMPVRQSYSDRVFTTSVVSYPELVHIGDDKDFSPVIAKALECGGYDEDKEMTGMNGGHTVMTGFAHNAVLSRADEIVALVKRGKIKHFFLIGGCDGASPSRSYYTDFAKATPPDTLILTLACGKYRINDLDLGTIDGIPRILDCGQCNDAYSAIRIALALADAFGCSVNDLPLTLVLSWYEQKAVCILLTLLYLGIKNILLGPTLPAFISPGVLDVLVKNYNITPTDNPESDLAKALGRK
;
A
#
# COMPACT_ATOMS: atom_id res chain seq x y z
N MET A 1 25.40 -23.58 6.66
CA MET A 1 24.57 -22.63 5.89
C MET A 1 25.04 -21.22 6.22
N THR A 2 25.35 -20.42 5.22
CA THR A 2 25.77 -19.03 5.43
C THR A 2 24.64 -18.27 6.11
N ASP A 3 24.94 -17.44 7.12
CA ASP A 3 23.98 -16.57 7.82
C ASP A 3 23.43 -15.42 6.94
N GLU A 4 23.62 -15.51 5.64
CA GLU A 4 23.32 -14.47 4.67
C GLU A 4 21.95 -14.66 4.02
N MET A 5 21.28 -13.57 3.74
CA MET A 5 20.00 -13.51 3.01
C MET A 5 20.21 -13.04 1.57
N PHE A 6 19.21 -13.25 0.73
CA PHE A 6 19.06 -12.54 -0.54
C PHE A 6 17.69 -11.85 -0.55
N CYS A 7 17.64 -10.54 -0.84
CA CYS A 7 16.37 -9.81 -1.00
C CYS A 7 16.61 -8.54 -1.79
N PHE A 8 15.74 -8.24 -2.76
CA PHE A 8 15.76 -7.01 -3.57
C PHE A 8 14.35 -6.48 -3.88
N GLN A 9 13.36 -6.82 -3.03
CA GLN A 9 11.95 -6.65 -3.35
C GLN A 9 11.35 -5.28 -2.98
N CYS A 10 12.12 -4.34 -2.42
CA CYS A 10 11.63 -3.01 -2.03
C CYS A 10 12.63 -1.90 -2.36
N GLN A 11 12.16 -0.65 -2.31
CA GLN A 11 12.96 0.53 -2.63
C GLN A 11 14.15 0.76 -1.68
N GLN A 12 14.11 0.18 -0.46
CA GLN A 12 15.23 0.23 0.49
C GLN A 12 16.34 -0.78 0.17
N THR A 13 16.25 -1.53 -0.91
CA THR A 13 17.27 -2.50 -1.30
C THR A 13 18.66 -1.88 -1.28
N ALA A 14 19.59 -2.52 -0.55
CA ALA A 14 20.93 -2.00 -0.34
C ALA A 14 21.62 -1.72 -1.69
N HIS A 15 22.14 -0.50 -1.83
CA HIS A 15 22.80 0.00 -3.05
C HIS A 15 21.97 -0.09 -4.32
N ASN A 16 20.66 -0.27 -4.21
CA ASN A 16 19.74 -0.58 -5.32
C ASN A 16 20.15 -1.85 -6.10
N GLU A 17 20.75 -2.82 -5.41
CA GLU A 17 21.17 -4.11 -5.97
C GLU A 17 20.54 -5.28 -5.22
N LYS A 18 20.93 -5.49 -3.96
CA LYS A 18 20.41 -6.57 -3.10
C LYS A 18 20.79 -6.37 -1.64
N CYS A 19 19.94 -6.86 -0.73
CA CYS A 19 20.29 -7.10 0.66
C CYS A 19 20.81 -8.54 0.79
N ASN A 20 22.08 -8.72 1.18
CA ASN A 20 22.76 -10.01 1.24
C ASN A 20 23.50 -10.28 2.55
N GLY A 21 23.30 -9.44 3.58
CA GLY A 21 23.93 -9.60 4.88
C GLY A 21 23.08 -10.39 5.88
N LYS A 22 23.35 -10.17 7.18
CA LYS A 22 22.59 -10.75 8.30
C LYS A 22 21.21 -10.14 8.48
N ALA A 23 20.99 -8.94 7.93
CA ALA A 23 19.71 -8.25 7.92
C ALA A 23 19.59 -7.36 6.67
N GLY A 24 18.34 -7.16 6.23
CA GLY A 24 18.01 -6.17 5.20
C GLY A 24 18.01 -4.74 5.77
N VAL A 25 18.02 -3.73 4.88
CA VAL A 25 17.94 -2.30 5.27
C VAL A 25 16.64 -2.00 6.03
N CYS A 26 15.56 -2.72 5.73
CA CYS A 26 14.28 -2.62 6.46
C CYS A 26 14.33 -3.20 7.90
N GLY A 27 15.44 -3.80 8.32
CA GLY A 27 15.59 -4.44 9.63
C GLY A 27 15.16 -5.92 9.68
N LYS A 28 14.66 -6.50 8.57
CA LYS A 28 14.33 -7.93 8.49
C LYS A 28 15.61 -8.77 8.64
N LYS A 29 15.61 -9.71 9.57
CA LYS A 29 16.74 -10.63 9.78
C LYS A 29 16.80 -11.71 8.67
N SER A 30 17.98 -12.29 8.48
CA SER A 30 18.20 -13.33 7.45
C SER A 30 17.35 -14.58 7.65
N ASP A 31 17.12 -15.01 8.90
CA ASP A 31 16.27 -16.15 9.24
C ASP A 31 14.80 -15.90 8.87
N THR A 32 14.29 -14.69 9.12
CA THR A 32 12.94 -14.27 8.70
C THR A 32 12.83 -14.23 7.18
N ALA A 33 13.83 -13.69 6.47
CA ALA A 33 13.82 -13.64 5.01
C ALA A 33 13.78 -15.05 4.41
N LYS A 34 14.61 -15.98 4.91
CA LYS A 34 14.62 -17.40 4.49
C LYS A 34 13.29 -18.10 4.77
N ALA A 35 12.71 -17.88 5.96
CA ALA A 35 11.40 -18.43 6.29
C ALA A 35 10.29 -17.91 5.35
N GLN A 36 10.36 -16.64 4.93
CA GLN A 36 9.44 -16.10 3.94
C GLN A 36 9.66 -16.68 2.54
N ASP A 37 10.90 -16.97 2.14
CA ASP A 37 11.20 -17.67 0.89
C ASP A 37 10.68 -19.12 0.93
N GLU A 38 10.82 -19.83 2.06
CA GLU A 38 10.23 -21.16 2.27
C GLU A 38 8.70 -21.13 2.19
N LEU A 39 8.06 -20.10 2.76
CA LEU A 39 6.60 -19.92 2.67
C LEU A 39 6.15 -19.73 1.21
N ILE A 40 6.85 -18.91 0.44
CA ILE A 40 6.55 -18.74 -1.00
C ILE A 40 6.74 -20.06 -1.75
N GLY A 41 7.80 -20.82 -1.45
CA GLY A 41 8.02 -22.13 -2.03
C GLY A 41 6.89 -23.12 -1.72
N ALA A 42 6.38 -23.12 -0.48
CA ALA A 42 5.26 -23.94 -0.07
C ALA A 42 3.95 -23.51 -0.76
N LEU A 43 3.71 -22.21 -0.96
CA LEU A 43 2.56 -21.69 -1.69
C LEU A 43 2.59 -22.08 -3.17
N ILE A 44 3.76 -22.10 -3.81
CA ILE A 44 3.94 -22.62 -5.17
C ILE A 44 3.62 -24.12 -5.20
N GLY A 45 4.10 -24.88 -4.22
CA GLY A 45 3.76 -26.30 -4.07
C GLY A 45 2.26 -26.54 -3.87
N LEU A 46 1.58 -25.70 -3.08
CA LEU A 46 0.11 -25.72 -2.90
C LEU A 46 -0.61 -25.43 -4.21
N ALA A 47 -0.16 -24.42 -4.96
CA ALA A 47 -0.75 -24.07 -6.26
C ALA A 47 -0.60 -25.19 -7.30
N LYS A 48 0.48 -25.98 -7.25
CA LYS A 48 0.64 -27.19 -8.07
C LYS A 48 -0.30 -28.30 -7.63
N ALA A 49 -0.45 -28.53 -6.33
CA ALA A 49 -1.38 -29.53 -5.81
C ALA A 49 -2.85 -29.21 -6.17
N ALA A 50 -3.18 -27.92 -6.27
CA ALA A 50 -4.50 -27.45 -6.66
C ALA A 50 -4.90 -27.78 -8.12
N GLU A 51 -3.95 -28.18 -8.98
CA GLU A 51 -4.28 -28.71 -10.32
C GLU A 51 -4.93 -30.09 -10.28
N TYR A 52 -4.66 -30.84 -9.24
CA TYR A 52 -5.13 -32.23 -9.10
C TYR A 52 -6.14 -32.41 -7.97
N GLY A 53 -6.24 -31.42 -7.09
CA GLY A 53 -7.15 -31.40 -5.96
C GLY A 53 -8.18 -30.28 -6.07
N THR A 54 -9.01 -30.15 -5.04
CA THR A 54 -10.07 -29.13 -4.99
C THR A 54 -9.77 -28.11 -3.89
N PRO A 55 -9.28 -26.91 -4.24
CA PRO A 55 -9.19 -25.80 -3.29
C PRO A 55 -10.58 -25.44 -2.72
N THR A 56 -10.59 -24.89 -1.55
CA THR A 56 -11.78 -24.39 -0.85
C THR A 56 -11.55 -22.94 -0.46
N ASP A 57 -12.56 -22.25 0.06
CA ASP A 57 -12.43 -20.87 0.55
C ASP A 57 -11.34 -20.75 1.63
N SER A 58 -11.13 -21.82 2.42
CA SER A 58 -10.03 -21.83 3.39
C SER A 58 -8.65 -21.94 2.72
N THR A 59 -8.57 -22.65 1.60
CA THR A 59 -7.34 -22.72 0.79
C THR A 59 -7.02 -21.35 0.19
N ASP A 60 -8.02 -20.68 -0.38
CA ASP A 60 -7.87 -19.34 -0.94
C ASP A 60 -7.43 -18.33 0.12
N ARG A 61 -8.09 -18.33 1.30
CA ARG A 61 -7.70 -17.51 2.44
C ARG A 61 -6.25 -17.73 2.84
N LEU A 62 -5.79 -18.98 2.85
CA LEU A 62 -4.42 -19.34 3.22
C LEU A 62 -3.40 -18.83 2.20
N VAL A 63 -3.72 -18.91 0.90
CA VAL A 63 -2.88 -18.34 -0.18
C VAL A 63 -2.77 -16.82 -0.01
N LEU A 64 -3.88 -16.11 0.22
CA LEU A 64 -3.89 -14.66 0.42
C LEU A 64 -3.09 -14.27 1.67
N LYS A 65 -3.33 -14.95 2.81
CA LYS A 65 -2.62 -14.72 4.07
C LYS A 65 -1.11 -14.95 3.91
N GLY A 66 -0.73 -16.04 3.23
CA GLY A 66 0.68 -16.39 3.01
C GLY A 66 1.41 -15.36 2.14
N LEU A 67 0.83 -14.97 1.01
CA LEU A 67 1.41 -13.94 0.14
C LEU A 67 1.52 -12.59 0.86
N PHE A 68 0.47 -12.14 1.53
CA PHE A 68 0.45 -10.88 2.26
C PHE A 68 1.48 -10.85 3.38
N THR A 69 1.63 -11.94 4.15
CA THR A 69 2.64 -12.08 5.21
C THR A 69 4.07 -11.81 4.71
N THR A 70 4.36 -12.08 3.43
CA THR A 70 5.70 -11.91 2.85
C THR A 70 5.96 -10.54 2.24
N ILE A 71 5.01 -9.61 2.29
CA ILE A 71 5.21 -8.22 1.87
C ILE A 71 6.23 -7.53 2.79
N THR A 72 6.93 -6.54 2.26
CA THR A 72 7.90 -5.74 3.02
C THR A 72 7.21 -5.03 4.20
N ASN A 73 7.85 -5.07 5.37
CA ASN A 73 7.37 -4.41 6.60
C ASN A 73 5.98 -4.87 7.08
N VAL A 74 5.69 -6.16 6.93
CA VAL A 74 4.49 -6.81 7.47
C VAL A 74 4.86 -7.72 8.62
N ASN A 75 5.62 -8.78 8.39
CA ASN A 75 5.93 -9.78 9.40
C ASN A 75 7.44 -9.93 9.59
N PHE A 76 7.89 -9.63 10.82
CA PHE A 76 9.28 -9.77 11.26
C PHE A 76 9.48 -10.98 12.21
N ASN A 77 8.42 -11.73 12.48
CA ASN A 77 8.43 -12.85 13.41
C ASN A 77 8.64 -14.17 12.66
N THR A 78 9.87 -14.69 12.69
CA THR A 78 10.24 -15.95 12.04
C THR A 78 9.37 -17.12 12.48
N HIS A 79 8.93 -17.15 13.76
CA HIS A 79 8.12 -18.23 14.29
C HIS A 79 6.74 -18.28 13.61
N THR A 80 6.03 -17.15 13.57
CA THR A 80 4.70 -17.09 12.93
C THR A 80 4.74 -17.39 11.43
N VAL A 81 5.83 -16.99 10.73
CA VAL A 81 6.03 -17.35 9.33
C VAL A 81 6.20 -18.87 9.15
N LYS A 82 6.95 -19.53 10.04
CA LYS A 82 7.14 -20.99 10.00
C LYS A 82 5.85 -21.76 10.33
N GLU A 83 5.07 -21.27 11.29
CA GLU A 83 3.75 -21.84 11.59
C GLU A 83 2.83 -21.77 10.36
N LEU A 84 2.74 -20.61 9.73
CA LEU A 84 1.96 -20.44 8.51
C LEU A 84 2.47 -21.34 7.36
N THR A 85 3.79 -21.54 7.26
CA THR A 85 4.37 -22.48 6.28
C THR A 85 3.91 -23.91 6.55
N ALA A 86 3.83 -24.32 7.82
CA ALA A 86 3.32 -25.64 8.18
C ALA A 86 1.83 -25.78 7.82
N GLU A 87 1.00 -24.77 8.10
CA GLU A 87 -0.41 -24.75 7.68
C GLU A 87 -0.57 -24.92 6.17
N VAL A 88 0.23 -24.19 5.37
CA VAL A 88 0.23 -24.31 3.90
C VAL A 88 0.59 -25.73 3.45
N LYS A 89 1.59 -26.35 4.07
CA LYS A 89 1.99 -27.74 3.77
C LYS A 89 0.93 -28.76 4.17
N ASP A 90 0.23 -28.53 5.26
CA ASP A 90 -0.88 -29.38 5.70
C ASP A 90 -2.06 -29.27 4.73
N GLU A 91 -2.40 -28.06 4.32
CA GLU A 91 -3.45 -27.81 3.33
C GLU A 91 -3.10 -28.45 1.97
N LYS A 92 -1.84 -28.35 1.53
CA LYS A 92 -1.35 -29.03 0.33
C LYS A 92 -1.62 -30.55 0.39
N ARG A 93 -1.30 -31.19 1.53
CA ARG A 93 -1.57 -32.62 1.74
C ARG A 93 -3.06 -32.93 1.84
N ARG A 94 -3.88 -32.02 2.35
CA ARG A 94 -5.33 -32.16 2.43
C ARG A 94 -5.98 -32.22 1.04
N ILE A 95 -5.62 -31.27 0.17
CA ILE A 95 -6.24 -31.17 -1.18
C ILE A 95 -5.69 -32.21 -2.16
N TYR A 96 -4.45 -32.67 -2.00
CA TYR A 96 -3.84 -33.70 -2.84
C TYR A 96 -2.92 -34.62 -2.06
N LYS A 97 -3.23 -35.92 -2.04
CA LYS A 97 -2.57 -36.93 -1.22
C LYS A 97 -1.20 -37.38 -1.74
N ASN A 98 -0.97 -37.25 -3.06
CA ASN A 98 0.31 -37.60 -3.63
C ASN A 98 1.36 -36.51 -3.34
N HIS A 99 2.62 -36.90 -3.46
CA HIS A 99 3.73 -35.98 -3.20
C HIS A 99 3.81 -34.87 -4.23
N VAL A 100 3.91 -33.63 -3.76
CA VAL A 100 4.21 -32.44 -4.55
C VAL A 100 5.29 -31.66 -3.84
N ASP A 101 6.42 -31.45 -4.53
CA ASP A 101 7.54 -30.70 -3.97
C ASP A 101 7.22 -29.22 -3.83
N ASP A 102 7.72 -28.63 -2.75
CA ASP A 102 7.80 -27.17 -2.62
C ASP A 102 8.87 -26.62 -3.59
N TYR A 103 8.70 -25.38 -4.01
CA TYR A 103 9.67 -24.74 -4.88
C TYR A 103 10.82 -24.12 -4.06
N GLU A 104 12.04 -24.37 -4.46
CA GLU A 104 13.21 -23.71 -3.90
C GLU A 104 13.39 -22.32 -4.53
N LEU A 105 13.08 -21.26 -3.78
CA LEU A 105 13.06 -19.89 -4.31
C LEU A 105 14.44 -19.40 -4.77
N SER A 106 15.54 -20.03 -4.32
CA SER A 106 16.91 -19.79 -4.83
C SER A 106 17.01 -19.97 -6.35
N ARG A 107 16.25 -20.90 -6.92
CA ARG A 107 16.21 -21.11 -8.37
C ARG A 107 15.69 -19.90 -9.15
N LEU A 108 14.77 -19.14 -8.54
CA LEU A 108 14.30 -17.87 -9.12
C LEU A 108 15.42 -16.81 -9.07
N TRP A 109 16.11 -16.72 -7.93
CA TRP A 109 17.17 -15.73 -7.76
C TRP A 109 18.39 -16.00 -8.64
N GLU A 110 18.64 -17.24 -9.01
CA GLU A 110 19.74 -17.70 -9.89
C GLU A 110 19.35 -17.76 -11.38
N ALA A 111 18.09 -17.51 -11.72
CA ALA A 111 17.63 -17.50 -13.12
C ALA A 111 18.30 -16.38 -13.94
N GLY A 112 18.29 -16.52 -15.26
CA GLY A 112 18.74 -15.48 -16.18
C GLY A 112 18.06 -14.13 -15.89
N GLU A 113 18.78 -13.04 -16.07
CA GLU A 113 18.44 -11.71 -15.56
C GLU A 113 17.03 -11.24 -15.96
N ASP A 114 16.67 -11.38 -17.25
CA ASP A 114 15.33 -10.98 -17.74
C ASP A 114 14.22 -11.91 -17.24
N ILE A 115 14.49 -13.22 -17.18
CA ILE A 115 13.53 -14.20 -16.63
C ILE A 115 13.30 -13.94 -15.14
N ARG A 116 14.37 -13.71 -14.37
CA ARG A 116 14.30 -13.34 -12.96
C ARG A 116 13.49 -12.06 -12.78
N SER A 117 13.73 -11.05 -13.61
CA SER A 117 13.02 -9.77 -13.57
C SER A 117 11.52 -9.93 -13.84
N LEU A 118 11.13 -10.64 -14.90
CA LEU A 118 9.73 -10.88 -15.24
C LEU A 118 8.99 -11.70 -14.17
N LYS A 119 9.62 -12.78 -13.69
CA LYS A 119 9.08 -13.60 -12.59
C LYS A 119 8.97 -12.79 -11.28
N SER A 120 9.92 -11.91 -11.00
CA SER A 120 9.86 -11.01 -9.84
C SER A 120 8.71 -10.02 -9.95
N LEU A 121 8.46 -9.45 -11.14
CA LEU A 121 7.29 -8.58 -11.37
C LEU A 121 5.98 -9.31 -11.10
N ILE A 122 5.85 -10.56 -11.57
CA ILE A 122 4.65 -11.39 -11.31
C ILE A 122 4.53 -11.67 -9.81
N LEU A 123 5.60 -12.19 -9.18
CA LEU A 123 5.59 -12.56 -7.76
C LEU A 123 5.28 -11.36 -6.86
N PHE A 124 5.95 -10.24 -7.09
CA PHE A 124 5.72 -9.04 -6.28
C PHE A 124 4.37 -8.40 -6.59
N GLY A 125 3.91 -8.48 -7.84
CA GLY A 125 2.56 -8.07 -8.22
C GLY A 125 1.49 -8.85 -7.47
N ILE A 126 1.55 -10.19 -7.46
CA ILE A 126 0.55 -11.00 -6.74
C ILE A 126 0.66 -10.87 -5.21
N LYS A 127 1.85 -10.61 -4.64
CA LYS A 127 1.97 -10.28 -3.21
C LYS A 127 1.18 -9.00 -2.88
N GLY A 128 1.35 -7.94 -3.67
CA GLY A 128 0.61 -6.69 -3.49
C GLY A 128 -0.89 -6.88 -3.66
N MET A 129 -1.32 -7.58 -4.70
CA MET A 129 -2.72 -7.90 -4.97
C MET A 129 -3.35 -8.73 -3.84
N ALA A 130 -2.59 -9.67 -3.24
CA ALA A 130 -3.08 -10.49 -2.13
C ALA A 130 -3.46 -9.66 -0.89
N ALA A 131 -2.78 -8.54 -0.64
CA ALA A 131 -3.18 -7.63 0.42
C ALA A 131 -4.58 -7.03 0.17
N TYR A 132 -4.86 -6.61 -1.05
CA TYR A 132 -6.17 -6.06 -1.43
C TYR A 132 -7.27 -7.11 -1.36
N ALA A 133 -7.02 -8.30 -1.90
CA ALA A 133 -7.96 -9.42 -1.83
C ALA A 133 -8.21 -9.85 -0.37
N TYR A 134 -7.20 -9.82 0.50
CA TYR A 134 -7.35 -10.15 1.91
C TYR A 134 -8.24 -9.14 2.66
N HIS A 135 -8.11 -7.84 2.38
CA HIS A 135 -8.98 -6.82 2.95
C HIS A 135 -10.43 -6.95 2.44
N ALA A 136 -10.62 -7.24 1.15
CA ALA A 136 -11.96 -7.50 0.61
C ALA A 136 -12.60 -8.74 1.27
N LEU A 137 -11.81 -9.81 1.47
CA LEU A 137 -12.24 -11.02 2.17
C LEU A 137 -12.62 -10.75 3.63
N ALA A 138 -11.91 -9.86 4.34
CA ALA A 138 -12.26 -9.46 5.71
C ALA A 138 -13.65 -8.81 5.79
N LEU A 139 -14.12 -8.21 4.68
CA LEU A 139 -15.46 -7.66 4.50
C LEU A 139 -16.46 -8.63 3.82
N GLY A 140 -16.09 -9.91 3.71
CA GLY A 140 -16.93 -10.96 3.12
C GLY A 140 -17.05 -10.92 1.60
N LYS A 141 -16.14 -10.23 0.90
CA LYS A 141 -16.14 -10.13 -0.56
C LYS A 141 -14.98 -10.93 -1.17
N THR A 142 -15.30 -11.72 -2.19
CA THR A 142 -14.33 -12.52 -2.96
C THR A 142 -14.68 -12.47 -4.43
N ASP A 143 -13.69 -12.75 -5.28
CA ASP A 143 -13.87 -12.90 -6.73
C ASP A 143 -13.12 -14.16 -7.18
N SER A 144 -13.83 -15.07 -7.87
CA SER A 144 -13.29 -16.37 -8.28
C SER A 144 -12.20 -16.25 -9.36
N GLU A 145 -12.24 -15.24 -10.23
CA GLU A 145 -11.18 -15.00 -11.23
C GLU A 145 -9.91 -14.49 -10.54
N VAL A 146 -10.06 -13.59 -9.57
CA VAL A 146 -8.94 -13.09 -8.77
C VAL A 146 -8.30 -14.25 -8.01
N ASN A 147 -9.10 -15.10 -7.33
CA ASN A 147 -8.58 -16.25 -6.58
C ASN A 147 -7.88 -17.26 -7.48
N ALA A 148 -8.48 -17.62 -8.62
CA ALA A 148 -7.91 -18.56 -9.59
C ALA A 148 -6.58 -18.05 -10.19
N PHE A 149 -6.44 -16.73 -10.34
CA PHE A 149 -5.24 -16.14 -10.90
C PHE A 149 -4.02 -16.30 -9.97
N PHE A 150 -4.19 -16.27 -8.64
CA PHE A 150 -3.08 -16.53 -7.71
C PHE A 150 -2.43 -17.89 -7.96
N TYR A 151 -3.22 -18.92 -8.15
CA TYR A 151 -2.71 -20.27 -8.45
C TYR A 151 -1.99 -20.30 -9.80
N THR A 152 -2.55 -19.66 -10.83
CA THR A 152 -1.92 -19.57 -12.15
C THR A 152 -0.58 -18.84 -12.09
N ALA A 153 -0.52 -17.71 -11.42
CA ALA A 153 0.71 -16.93 -11.29
C ALA A 153 1.78 -17.66 -10.47
N LEU A 154 1.41 -18.29 -9.34
CA LEU A 154 2.33 -19.08 -8.51
C LEU A 154 2.94 -20.24 -9.29
N ARG A 155 2.15 -20.98 -10.07
CA ARG A 155 2.68 -22.07 -10.92
C ARG A 155 3.65 -21.57 -11.99
N ALA A 156 3.36 -20.41 -12.58
CA ALA A 156 4.23 -19.83 -13.60
C ALA A 156 5.60 -19.42 -13.06
N ILE A 157 5.73 -19.07 -11.78
CA ILE A 157 7.04 -18.79 -11.17
C ILE A 157 7.99 -19.98 -11.31
N GLU A 158 7.51 -21.21 -11.14
CA GLU A 158 8.32 -22.41 -11.34
C GLU A 158 8.40 -22.83 -12.82
N GLY A 159 7.24 -22.97 -13.49
CA GLY A 159 7.10 -23.71 -14.73
C GLY A 159 7.36 -22.93 -16.01
N GLU A 160 7.20 -21.60 -16.03
CA GLU A 160 7.32 -20.82 -17.27
C GLU A 160 8.71 -20.18 -17.38
N ASN A 161 9.33 -20.25 -18.57
CA ASN A 161 10.63 -19.63 -18.86
C ASN A 161 10.64 -18.93 -20.23
N ASP A 162 9.50 -18.86 -20.94
CA ASP A 162 9.36 -18.10 -22.16
C ASP A 162 9.13 -16.60 -21.82
N PRO A 163 10.04 -15.69 -22.24
CA PRO A 163 9.93 -14.27 -21.90
C PRO A 163 8.62 -13.63 -22.39
N ASP A 164 8.12 -14.01 -23.58
CA ASP A 164 6.91 -13.45 -24.15
C ASP A 164 5.67 -13.89 -23.37
N LYS A 165 5.64 -15.14 -22.91
CA LYS A 165 4.56 -15.62 -22.03
C LYS A 165 4.62 -14.97 -20.65
N LEU A 166 5.82 -14.83 -20.09
CA LEU A 166 6.00 -14.13 -18.81
C LEU A 166 5.58 -12.66 -18.92
N LEU A 167 5.92 -11.97 -20.01
CA LEU A 167 5.49 -10.58 -20.22
C LEU A 167 3.94 -10.46 -20.32
N ARG A 168 3.30 -11.38 -21.03
CA ARG A 168 1.82 -11.45 -21.06
C ARG A 168 1.25 -11.67 -19.66
N LEU A 169 1.90 -12.49 -18.84
CA LEU A 169 1.45 -12.76 -17.48
C LEU A 169 1.68 -11.56 -16.54
N VAL A 170 2.74 -10.79 -16.75
CA VAL A 170 2.97 -9.49 -16.08
C VAL A 170 1.79 -8.54 -16.35
N LEU A 171 1.37 -8.40 -17.61
CA LEU A 171 0.22 -7.57 -17.97
C LEU A 171 -1.10 -8.14 -17.43
N LYS A 172 -1.28 -9.46 -17.45
CA LYS A 172 -2.45 -10.13 -16.86
C LYS A 172 -2.51 -9.92 -15.34
N THR A 173 -1.36 -9.86 -14.66
CA THR A 173 -1.31 -9.49 -13.23
C THR A 173 -1.89 -8.09 -13.01
N GLY A 174 -1.56 -7.14 -13.88
CA GLY A 174 -2.12 -5.79 -13.84
C GLY A 174 -3.62 -5.73 -14.09
N GLU A 175 -4.12 -6.52 -15.06
CA GLU A 175 -5.55 -6.65 -15.34
C GLU A 175 -6.32 -7.19 -14.14
N VAL A 176 -5.86 -8.30 -13.58
CA VAL A 176 -6.54 -8.94 -12.43
C VAL A 176 -6.43 -8.06 -11.18
N ASN A 177 -5.31 -7.35 -10.99
CA ASN A 177 -5.19 -6.39 -9.90
C ASN A 177 -6.18 -5.23 -10.03
N PHE A 178 -6.49 -4.76 -11.26
CA PHE A 178 -7.52 -3.75 -11.45
C PHE A 178 -8.90 -4.23 -10.97
N LYS A 179 -9.26 -5.49 -11.25
CA LYS A 179 -10.48 -6.13 -10.73
C LYS A 179 -10.44 -6.26 -9.21
N CYS A 180 -9.29 -6.67 -8.67
CA CYS A 180 -9.10 -6.83 -7.23
C CYS A 180 -9.23 -5.50 -6.46
N MET A 181 -8.67 -4.40 -7.01
CA MET A 181 -8.85 -3.06 -6.44
C MET A 181 -10.32 -2.61 -6.50
N ALA A 182 -11.03 -2.90 -7.60
CA ALA A 182 -12.47 -2.64 -7.72
C ALA A 182 -13.28 -3.43 -6.69
N LEU A 183 -12.92 -4.69 -6.45
CA LEU A 183 -13.55 -5.53 -5.43
C LEU A 183 -13.40 -4.93 -4.03
N LEU A 184 -12.20 -4.45 -3.69
CA LEU A 184 -11.93 -3.83 -2.39
C LEU A 184 -12.63 -2.46 -2.25
N ASP A 185 -12.63 -1.64 -3.30
CA ASP A 185 -13.35 -0.37 -3.32
C ASP A 185 -14.85 -0.58 -3.06
N ASN A 186 -15.47 -1.54 -3.75
CA ASN A 186 -16.86 -1.91 -3.52
C ASN A 186 -17.09 -2.46 -2.09
N ALA A 187 -16.19 -3.30 -1.57
CA ALA A 187 -16.30 -3.83 -0.22
C ALA A 187 -16.28 -2.71 0.83
N ASN A 188 -15.37 -1.73 0.68
CA ASN A 188 -15.26 -0.59 1.57
C ASN A 188 -16.48 0.35 1.48
N THR A 189 -16.90 0.72 0.27
CA THR A 189 -18.00 1.66 0.05
C THR A 189 -19.37 1.08 0.42
N GLU A 190 -19.61 -0.21 0.18
CA GLU A 190 -20.80 -0.90 0.66
C GLU A 190 -20.84 -0.99 2.20
N SER A 191 -19.68 -1.17 2.85
CA SER A 191 -19.60 -1.32 4.30
C SER A 191 -19.64 0.00 5.06
N TYR A 192 -19.06 1.07 4.50
CA TYR A 192 -18.84 2.32 5.23
C TYR A 192 -19.40 3.56 4.54
N GLY A 193 -19.97 3.42 3.35
CA GLY A 193 -20.43 4.50 2.47
C GLY A 193 -19.30 5.12 1.65
N ASP A 194 -19.66 5.89 0.64
CA ASP A 194 -18.69 6.62 -0.19
C ASP A 194 -17.93 7.66 0.63
N PRO A 195 -16.61 7.74 0.50
CA PRO A 195 -15.83 8.79 1.14
C PRO A 195 -16.29 10.19 0.74
N VAL A 196 -16.34 11.08 1.72
CA VAL A 196 -16.68 12.49 1.52
C VAL A 196 -15.54 13.39 1.98
N PRO A 197 -15.28 14.51 1.31
CA PRO A 197 -14.23 15.46 1.70
C PRO A 197 -14.36 15.85 3.17
N THR A 198 -13.28 15.62 3.92
CA THR A 198 -13.27 15.80 5.39
C THR A 198 -11.95 16.42 5.82
N VAL A 199 -12.04 17.51 6.58
CA VAL A 199 -10.88 18.09 7.29
C VAL A 199 -10.61 17.29 8.55
N VAL A 200 -9.36 16.89 8.75
CA VAL A 200 -8.91 16.05 9.87
C VAL A 200 -7.89 16.84 10.69
N PRO A 201 -8.13 17.08 11.99
CA PRO A 201 -7.18 17.76 12.84
C PRO A 201 -5.98 16.88 13.17
N LEU A 202 -4.84 17.51 13.41
CA LEU A 202 -3.61 16.86 13.89
C LEU A 202 -3.40 17.07 15.40
N THR A 203 -4.23 17.87 16.06
CA THR A 203 -4.22 18.05 17.51
C THR A 203 -4.70 16.78 18.23
N ILE A 204 -3.97 16.34 19.23
CA ILE A 204 -4.32 15.21 20.09
C ILE A 204 -4.94 15.77 21.37
N GLU A 205 -6.23 15.49 21.59
CA GLU A 205 -6.93 15.92 22.80
C GLU A 205 -6.36 15.21 24.03
N LYS A 206 -6.35 15.89 25.18
CA LYS A 206 -5.94 15.32 26.46
C LYS A 206 -6.74 14.07 26.83
N GLY A 207 -6.14 13.20 27.62
CA GLY A 207 -6.75 11.98 28.14
C GLY A 207 -6.37 10.74 27.33
N PRO A 208 -6.93 9.57 27.70
CA PRO A 208 -6.58 8.30 27.09
C PRO A 208 -6.88 8.25 25.59
N PHE A 209 -5.94 7.70 24.82
CA PHE A 209 -6.14 7.51 23.38
C PHE A 209 -5.43 6.26 22.86
N ILE A 210 -5.80 5.85 21.66
CA ILE A 210 -5.17 4.76 20.90
C ILE A 210 -4.80 5.29 19.52
N VAL A 211 -3.59 4.96 19.05
CA VAL A 211 -3.16 5.21 17.67
C VAL A 211 -3.32 3.94 16.86
N VAL A 212 -4.02 4.03 15.72
CA VAL A 212 -4.24 2.90 14.80
C VAL A 212 -3.51 3.14 13.49
N SER A 213 -2.58 2.25 13.18
CA SER A 213 -1.77 2.30 11.96
C SER A 213 -2.04 1.09 11.06
N GLY A 214 -1.89 1.28 9.75
CA GLY A 214 -2.12 0.23 8.76
C GLY A 214 -3.24 0.60 7.79
N HIS A 215 -3.95 -0.42 7.25
CA HIS A 215 -4.90 -0.22 6.17
C HIS A 215 -6.30 -0.79 6.48
N ASP A 216 -6.42 -1.70 7.46
CA ASP A 216 -7.64 -2.49 7.66
C ASP A 216 -8.75 -1.66 8.32
N LEU A 217 -9.74 -1.25 7.52
CA LEU A 217 -10.90 -0.48 8.01
C LEU A 217 -11.86 -1.34 8.84
N HIS A 218 -11.84 -2.68 8.66
CA HIS A 218 -12.66 -3.58 9.47
C HIS A 218 -12.14 -3.64 10.91
N ASP A 219 -10.84 -3.82 11.08
CA ASP A 219 -10.21 -3.79 12.41
C ASP A 219 -10.42 -2.45 13.12
N LEU A 220 -10.31 -1.33 12.37
CA LEU A 220 -10.62 0.00 12.92
C LEU A 220 -12.08 0.09 13.38
N LYS A 221 -13.03 -0.40 12.56
CA LYS A 221 -14.46 -0.39 12.93
C LYS A 221 -14.70 -1.18 14.22
N LEU A 222 -14.16 -2.39 14.32
CA LEU A 222 -14.30 -3.22 15.52
C LEU A 222 -13.69 -2.56 16.77
N LEU A 223 -12.56 -1.88 16.62
CA LEU A 223 -11.95 -1.11 17.71
C LEU A 223 -12.84 0.06 18.11
N LEU A 224 -13.40 0.81 17.16
CA LEU A 224 -14.32 1.91 17.43
C LEU A 224 -15.56 1.43 18.19
N GLU A 225 -16.14 0.29 17.79
CA GLU A 225 -17.27 -0.33 18.51
C GLU A 225 -16.91 -0.73 19.95
N GLN A 226 -15.71 -1.31 20.15
CA GLN A 226 -15.26 -1.75 21.47
C GLN A 226 -14.83 -0.59 22.39
N THR A 227 -14.51 0.58 21.85
CA THR A 227 -14.07 1.76 22.61
C THR A 227 -15.19 2.78 22.84
N GLU A 228 -16.34 2.62 22.20
CA GLU A 228 -17.46 3.56 22.33
C GLU A 228 -17.90 3.70 23.79
N GLY A 229 -18.00 4.94 24.27
CA GLY A 229 -18.40 5.27 25.64
C GLY A 229 -17.34 5.00 26.72
N LYS A 230 -16.13 4.57 26.38
CA LYS A 230 -15.07 4.25 27.36
C LYS A 230 -14.14 5.43 27.69
N GLY A 231 -14.40 6.62 27.15
CA GLY A 231 -13.56 7.81 27.39
C GLY A 231 -12.19 7.73 26.74
N ILE A 232 -12.05 6.94 25.67
CA ILE A 232 -10.80 6.75 24.91
C ILE A 232 -11.00 7.37 23.53
N ASN A 233 -10.10 8.24 23.12
CA ASN A 233 -10.06 8.80 21.77
C ASN A 233 -9.25 7.91 20.83
N ILE A 234 -9.65 7.84 19.56
CA ILE A 234 -8.95 7.09 18.53
C ILE A 234 -8.35 8.07 17.51
N TYR A 235 -7.08 7.87 17.21
CA TYR A 235 -6.34 8.61 16.19
C TYR A 235 -5.82 7.66 15.13
N THR A 236 -6.02 8.03 13.87
CA THR A 236 -5.42 7.32 12.75
C THR A 236 -3.94 7.68 12.59
N HIS A 237 -3.18 6.81 11.95
CA HIS A 237 -1.80 7.07 11.57
C HIS A 237 -1.55 6.48 10.17
N SER A 238 -0.73 7.18 9.36
CA SER A 238 -0.30 6.68 8.05
C SER A 238 -1.48 6.36 7.13
N GLU A 239 -1.57 5.15 6.58
CA GLU A 239 -2.61 4.76 5.62
C GLU A 239 -4.02 4.62 6.23
N MET A 240 -4.16 4.79 7.55
CA MET A 240 -5.49 4.80 8.17
C MET A 240 -6.20 6.18 8.09
N LEU A 241 -5.49 7.27 7.75
CA LEU A 241 -6.06 8.62 7.60
C LEU A 241 -7.34 8.66 6.74
N PRO A 242 -7.45 7.97 5.60
CA PRO A 242 -8.65 8.01 4.76
C PRO A 242 -9.92 7.50 5.44
N ALA A 243 -9.81 6.77 6.55
CA ALA A 243 -10.97 6.33 7.34
C ALA A 243 -11.90 7.48 7.75
N HIS A 244 -11.35 8.68 7.97
CA HIS A 244 -12.12 9.89 8.30
C HIS A 244 -13.05 10.36 7.17
N GLY A 245 -12.82 9.93 5.93
CA GLY A 245 -13.70 10.22 4.80
C GLY A 245 -14.98 9.37 4.79
N TYR A 246 -14.93 8.17 5.34
CA TYR A 246 -16.04 7.21 5.25
C TYR A 246 -17.15 7.53 6.26
N PRO A 247 -18.41 7.80 5.81
CA PRO A 247 -19.53 8.13 6.71
C PRO A 247 -19.78 7.11 7.81
N GLY A 248 -19.64 5.80 7.50
CA GLY A 248 -19.83 4.69 8.42
C GLY A 248 -18.79 4.63 9.54
N LEU A 249 -17.63 5.24 9.37
CA LEU A 249 -16.56 5.30 10.38
C LEU A 249 -16.56 6.65 11.10
N LYS A 250 -16.63 7.76 10.38
CA LYS A 250 -16.62 9.11 11.00
C LYS A 250 -17.84 9.42 11.87
N LYS A 251 -18.89 8.57 11.85
CA LYS A 251 -20.02 8.68 12.79
C LYS A 251 -19.61 8.49 14.25
N TYR A 252 -18.54 7.74 14.51
CA TYR A 252 -17.99 7.54 15.85
C TYR A 252 -17.25 8.80 16.31
N LYS A 253 -17.84 9.54 17.24
CA LYS A 253 -17.36 10.87 17.66
C LYS A 253 -15.99 10.84 18.36
N HIS A 254 -15.56 9.68 18.85
CA HIS A 254 -14.24 9.48 19.44
C HIS A 254 -13.16 9.10 18.42
N LEU A 255 -13.48 8.94 17.13
CA LEU A 255 -12.53 9.01 16.04
C LEU A 255 -12.19 10.48 15.78
N LYS A 256 -11.09 10.98 16.37
CA LYS A 256 -10.85 12.42 16.54
C LYS A 256 -10.02 13.04 15.44
N GLY A 257 -8.90 12.43 15.07
CA GLY A 257 -7.95 13.03 14.16
C GLY A 257 -6.86 12.06 13.73
N ASN A 258 -5.79 12.62 13.16
CA ASN A 258 -4.65 11.84 12.72
C ASN A 258 -3.41 12.16 13.57
N PHE A 259 -2.73 11.12 14.03
CA PHE A 259 -1.49 11.22 14.79
C PHE A 259 -0.31 11.10 13.84
N GLY A 260 0.56 12.11 13.83
CA GLY A 260 1.77 12.07 13.03
C GLY A 260 1.52 12.05 11.52
N THR A 261 2.43 11.38 10.80
CA THR A 261 2.52 11.40 9.34
C THR A 261 2.60 10.01 8.74
N GLY A 262 3.46 9.78 7.74
CA GLY A 262 3.63 8.49 7.09
C GLY A 262 4.51 7.51 7.87
N TRP A 263 4.47 6.25 7.44
CA TRP A 263 5.15 5.12 8.08
C TRP A 263 6.66 5.36 8.34
N GLN A 264 7.32 6.15 7.52
CA GLN A 264 8.77 6.44 7.62
C GLN A 264 9.15 7.21 8.89
N ASN A 265 8.22 7.90 9.53
CA ASN A 265 8.45 8.72 10.70
C ASN A 265 8.06 8.03 12.03
N GLN A 266 7.53 6.81 11.99
CA GLN A 266 7.05 6.06 13.17
C GLN A 266 8.03 6.09 14.34
N GLN A 267 9.32 5.85 14.10
CA GLN A 267 10.32 5.73 15.16
C GLN A 267 10.56 7.03 15.92
N SER A 268 10.33 8.18 15.31
CA SER A 268 10.38 9.49 15.97
C SER A 268 9.05 9.90 16.55
N GLU A 269 7.95 9.67 15.83
CA GLU A 269 6.61 10.08 16.23
C GLU A 269 6.09 9.29 17.43
N PHE A 270 6.42 7.98 17.52
CA PHE A 270 6.02 7.12 18.64
C PHE A 270 6.98 7.14 19.83
N HIS A 271 8.07 7.93 19.74
CA HIS A 271 9.01 8.02 20.85
C HIS A 271 8.34 8.55 22.12
N ASN A 272 8.32 7.71 23.18
CA ASN A 272 7.68 8.02 24.47
C ASN A 272 6.21 8.44 24.41
N ILE A 273 5.48 8.01 23.38
CA ILE A 273 4.03 8.27 23.27
C ILE A 273 3.30 7.71 24.50
N PRO A 274 2.40 8.48 25.16
CA PRO A 274 1.65 7.99 26.32
C PRO A 274 0.36 7.24 25.92
N ALA A 275 0.44 6.37 24.92
CA ALA A 275 -0.71 5.65 24.37
C ALA A 275 -0.28 4.35 23.67
N PRO A 276 -1.15 3.33 23.61
CA PRO A 276 -0.89 2.16 22.79
C PRO A 276 -1.02 2.46 21.28
N ILE A 277 -0.27 1.69 20.51
CA ILE A 277 -0.26 1.72 19.05
C ILE A 277 -0.71 0.34 18.56
N LEU A 278 -1.79 0.30 17.77
CA LEU A 278 -2.28 -0.91 17.11
C LEU A 278 -1.90 -0.90 15.63
N PHE A 279 -1.09 -1.88 15.22
CA PHE A 279 -0.81 -2.13 13.81
C PHE A 279 -1.77 -3.19 13.27
N THR A 280 -2.62 -2.78 12.34
CA THR A 280 -3.57 -3.68 11.67
C THR A 280 -2.94 -4.40 10.48
N THR A 281 -2.02 -3.73 9.79
CA THR A 281 -1.24 -4.25 8.64
C THR A 281 0.11 -3.56 8.54
N ASN A 282 0.77 -3.63 7.38
CA ASN A 282 1.99 -2.89 7.09
C ASN A 282 1.71 -1.36 7.07
N CYS A 283 2.68 -0.48 7.15
CA CYS A 283 4.11 -0.80 7.25
C CYS A 283 4.56 -0.65 8.71
N ILE A 284 4.90 -1.73 9.38
CA ILE A 284 5.56 -1.63 10.69
C ILE A 284 7.07 -1.48 10.46
N MET A 285 7.70 -0.53 11.16
CA MET A 285 9.16 -0.40 11.23
C MET A 285 9.71 -1.16 12.45
N PRO A 286 11.03 -1.45 12.48
CA PRO A 286 11.66 -1.98 13.68
C PRO A 286 11.29 -1.17 14.92
N VAL A 287 10.65 -1.83 15.88
CA VAL A 287 10.07 -1.19 17.07
C VAL A 287 11.20 -0.81 18.03
N ARG A 288 11.17 0.41 18.58
CA ARG A 288 12.15 0.90 19.54
C ARG A 288 11.70 0.66 20.97
N GLN A 289 12.67 0.46 21.88
CA GLN A 289 12.42 0.24 23.29
C GLN A 289 11.59 1.35 23.97
N SER A 290 11.67 2.60 23.47
CA SER A 290 10.93 3.73 24.04
C SER A 290 9.39 3.64 23.91
N TYR A 291 8.88 2.70 23.12
CA TYR A 291 7.42 2.49 22.96
C TYR A 291 7.03 1.00 22.75
N SER A 292 7.99 0.06 22.81
CA SER A 292 7.71 -1.36 22.52
C SER A 292 6.69 -2.00 23.46
N ASP A 293 6.63 -1.57 24.72
CA ASP A 293 5.72 -2.08 25.76
C ASP A 293 4.24 -1.75 25.52
N ARG A 294 3.95 -0.93 24.51
CA ARG A 294 2.60 -0.47 24.16
C ARG A 294 2.25 -0.63 22.70
N VAL A 295 3.02 -1.46 21.96
CA VAL A 295 2.71 -1.82 20.57
C VAL A 295 1.99 -3.15 20.52
N PHE A 296 0.89 -3.16 19.76
CA PHE A 296 0.05 -4.32 19.49
C PHE A 296 -0.02 -4.56 17.99
N THR A 297 -0.11 -5.82 17.61
CA THR A 297 -0.26 -6.24 16.21
C THR A 297 -1.49 -7.12 16.06
N THR A 298 -2.05 -7.21 14.86
CA THR A 298 -3.15 -8.13 14.54
C THR A 298 -3.06 -8.60 13.07
N SER A 299 -3.90 -9.55 12.68
CA SER A 299 -3.97 -10.11 11.32
C SER A 299 -2.63 -10.71 10.88
N VAL A 300 -2.07 -10.25 9.76
CA VAL A 300 -0.81 -10.77 9.19
C VAL A 300 0.43 -10.05 9.71
N VAL A 301 0.25 -8.88 10.36
CA VAL A 301 1.38 -8.14 10.90
C VAL A 301 1.85 -8.78 12.21
N SER A 302 3.14 -9.04 12.32
CA SER A 302 3.72 -9.60 13.52
C SER A 302 5.16 -9.12 13.71
N TYR A 303 5.51 -8.88 14.96
CA TYR A 303 6.85 -8.51 15.35
C TYR A 303 7.26 -9.29 16.60
N PRO A 304 8.51 -9.75 16.74
CA PRO A 304 8.94 -10.50 17.90
C PRO A 304 8.63 -9.80 19.23
N GLU A 305 8.19 -10.56 20.23
CA GLU A 305 7.95 -10.08 21.60
C GLU A 305 6.76 -9.13 21.78
N LEU A 306 6.07 -8.73 20.70
CA LEU A 306 4.87 -7.89 20.81
C LEU A 306 3.61 -8.72 21.04
N VAL A 307 2.64 -8.11 21.73
CA VAL A 307 1.31 -8.70 21.89
C VAL A 307 0.58 -8.71 20.56
N HIS A 308 0.14 -9.89 20.15
CA HIS A 308 -0.64 -10.10 18.94
C HIS A 308 -2.11 -10.36 19.28
N ILE A 309 -3.01 -9.56 18.71
CA ILE A 309 -4.46 -9.74 18.84
C ILE A 309 -4.91 -10.79 17.82
N GLY A 310 -5.56 -11.83 18.30
CA GLY A 310 -6.00 -12.97 17.51
C GLY A 310 -7.16 -12.66 16.53
N ASP A 311 -7.63 -13.71 15.87
CA ASP A 311 -8.71 -13.61 14.89
C ASP A 311 -10.07 -13.28 15.52
N ASP A 312 -10.22 -13.46 16.84
CA ASP A 312 -11.39 -13.04 17.64
C ASP A 312 -11.53 -11.51 17.77
N LYS A 313 -10.45 -10.77 17.43
CA LYS A 313 -10.42 -9.31 17.45
C LYS A 313 -10.84 -8.71 18.80
N ASP A 314 -10.48 -9.37 19.90
CA ASP A 314 -10.64 -8.81 21.24
C ASP A 314 -9.55 -7.75 21.50
N PHE A 315 -9.92 -6.48 21.39
CA PHE A 315 -9.03 -5.35 21.66
C PHE A 315 -8.96 -4.94 23.13
N SER A 316 -9.52 -5.73 24.06
CA SER A 316 -9.46 -5.46 25.51
C SER A 316 -8.05 -5.18 26.03
N PRO A 317 -6.96 -5.89 25.57
CA PRO A 317 -5.60 -5.57 26.00
C PRO A 317 -5.13 -4.17 25.55
N VAL A 318 -5.51 -3.73 24.34
CA VAL A 318 -5.18 -2.39 23.80
C VAL A 318 -5.93 -1.33 24.60
N ILE A 319 -7.21 -1.56 24.87
CA ILE A 319 -8.08 -0.68 25.67
C ILE A 319 -7.53 -0.52 27.09
N ALA A 320 -7.18 -1.62 27.75
CA ALA A 320 -6.59 -1.60 29.08
C ALA A 320 -5.29 -0.79 29.12
N LYS A 321 -4.42 -0.99 28.11
CA LYS A 321 -3.16 -0.23 27.99
C LYS A 321 -3.40 1.27 27.76
N ALA A 322 -4.45 1.65 27.02
CA ALA A 322 -4.78 3.08 26.82
C ALA A 322 -5.18 3.74 28.13
N LEU A 323 -5.99 3.07 28.95
CA LEU A 323 -6.40 3.56 30.27
C LEU A 323 -5.21 3.60 31.25
N GLU A 324 -4.30 2.62 31.20
CA GLU A 324 -3.07 2.60 31.99
C GLU A 324 -2.14 3.77 31.64
N CYS A 325 -1.95 4.03 30.33
CA CYS A 325 -1.10 5.13 29.85
C CYS A 325 -1.66 6.51 30.17
N GLY A 326 -2.98 6.66 30.23
CA GLY A 326 -3.68 7.91 30.60
C GLY A 326 -3.68 9.00 29.54
N GLY A 327 -2.84 8.93 28.52
CA GLY A 327 -2.73 9.94 27.48
C GLY A 327 -1.94 11.19 27.90
N TYR A 328 -2.14 12.28 27.17
CA TYR A 328 -1.53 13.58 27.51
C TYR A 328 -2.37 14.31 28.58
N ASP A 329 -1.71 15.09 29.46
CA ASP A 329 -2.34 15.90 30.50
C ASP A 329 -3.05 17.15 29.94
N GLU A 330 -2.64 17.62 28.77
CA GLU A 330 -3.20 18.75 28.02
C GLU A 330 -3.27 18.41 26.52
N ASP A 331 -4.02 19.20 25.75
CA ASP A 331 -4.09 19.03 24.30
C ASP A 331 -2.71 19.22 23.67
N LYS A 332 -2.31 18.27 22.83
CA LYS A 332 -1.02 18.26 22.16
C LYS A 332 -1.16 18.73 20.73
N GLU A 333 -0.69 19.93 20.46
CA GLU A 333 -0.59 20.43 19.10
C GLU A 333 0.48 19.65 18.32
N MET A 334 0.07 19.10 17.17
CA MET A 334 0.98 18.47 16.21
C MET A 334 0.84 19.15 14.85
N THR A 335 1.83 18.98 14.00
CA THR A 335 1.84 19.52 12.65
C THR A 335 2.19 18.43 11.65
N GLY A 336 1.73 18.60 10.41
CA GLY A 336 2.22 17.85 9.28
C GLY A 336 3.67 18.21 8.93
N MET A 337 4.19 17.59 7.88
CA MET A 337 5.60 17.77 7.47
C MET A 337 5.92 19.19 7.01
N ASN A 338 4.94 19.97 6.62
CA ASN A 338 5.09 21.37 6.15
C ASN A 338 4.57 22.40 7.15
N GLY A 339 4.21 21.98 8.37
CA GLY A 339 3.75 22.86 9.44
C GLY A 339 2.23 23.09 9.49
N GLY A 340 1.44 22.43 8.64
CA GLY A 340 -0.01 22.50 8.71
C GLY A 340 -0.58 21.78 9.94
N HIS A 341 -1.69 22.30 10.50
CA HIS A 341 -2.36 21.73 11.69
C HIS A 341 -3.54 20.84 11.35
N THR A 342 -3.93 20.80 10.09
CA THR A 342 -4.99 19.95 9.55
C THR A 342 -4.58 19.36 8.22
N VAL A 343 -5.21 18.24 7.87
CA VAL A 343 -5.13 17.63 6.54
C VAL A 343 -6.54 17.38 6.01
N MET A 344 -6.69 17.22 4.70
CA MET A 344 -7.96 16.83 4.09
C MET A 344 -7.83 15.45 3.44
N THR A 345 -8.91 14.65 3.53
CA THR A 345 -9.05 13.37 2.86
C THR A 345 -10.46 13.19 2.32
N GLY A 346 -10.76 12.07 1.63
CA GLY A 346 -12.11 11.73 1.19
C GLY A 346 -12.45 12.17 -0.23
N PHE A 347 -11.45 12.48 -1.06
CA PHE A 347 -11.62 12.78 -2.48
C PHE A 347 -11.52 11.51 -3.36
N ALA A 348 -12.22 10.44 -2.96
CA ALA A 348 -12.36 9.25 -3.78
C ALA A 348 -13.13 9.55 -5.07
N HIS A 349 -13.18 8.57 -5.99
CA HIS A 349 -13.76 8.81 -7.33
C HIS A 349 -15.18 9.35 -7.28
N ASN A 350 -16.08 8.85 -6.41
CA ASN A 350 -17.44 9.36 -6.32
C ASN A 350 -17.49 10.84 -5.90
N ALA A 351 -16.67 11.24 -4.94
CA ALA A 351 -16.60 12.64 -4.50
C ALA A 351 -16.10 13.60 -5.60
N VAL A 352 -15.08 13.17 -6.35
CA VAL A 352 -14.52 13.98 -7.46
C VAL A 352 -15.45 13.98 -8.66
N LEU A 353 -15.98 12.81 -9.05
CA LEU A 353 -16.85 12.66 -10.22
C LEU A 353 -18.24 13.30 -10.02
N SER A 354 -18.72 13.46 -8.80
CA SER A 354 -19.92 14.27 -8.52
C SER A 354 -19.77 15.74 -8.95
N ARG A 355 -18.52 16.21 -9.09
CA ARG A 355 -18.17 17.55 -9.60
C ARG A 355 -17.54 17.53 -11.01
N ALA A 356 -17.69 16.43 -11.76
CA ALA A 356 -17.04 16.26 -13.06
C ALA A 356 -17.40 17.35 -14.04
N ASP A 357 -18.68 17.71 -14.16
CA ASP A 357 -19.13 18.78 -15.07
C ASP A 357 -18.49 20.13 -14.73
N GLU A 358 -18.32 20.44 -13.46
CA GLU A 358 -17.65 21.65 -12.99
C GLU A 358 -16.16 21.62 -13.36
N ILE A 359 -15.46 20.51 -13.09
CA ILE A 359 -14.05 20.35 -13.42
C ILE A 359 -13.84 20.48 -14.94
N VAL A 360 -14.68 19.82 -15.74
CA VAL A 360 -14.64 19.90 -17.21
C VAL A 360 -14.87 21.35 -17.68
N ALA A 361 -15.82 22.06 -17.08
CA ALA A 361 -16.07 23.48 -17.40
C ALA A 361 -14.87 24.36 -17.03
N LEU A 362 -14.19 24.10 -15.92
CA LEU A 362 -12.98 24.83 -15.50
C LEU A 362 -11.82 24.60 -16.46
N VAL A 363 -11.65 23.35 -16.92
CA VAL A 363 -10.64 23.03 -17.96
C VAL A 363 -10.96 23.75 -19.27
N LYS A 364 -12.20 23.68 -19.75
CA LYS A 364 -12.63 24.37 -21.00
C LYS A 364 -12.46 25.87 -20.92
N ARG A 365 -12.59 26.49 -19.74
CA ARG A 365 -12.36 27.93 -19.51
C ARG A 365 -10.88 28.27 -19.27
N GLY A 366 -9.97 27.27 -19.28
CA GLY A 366 -8.54 27.49 -19.04
C GLY A 366 -8.18 27.84 -17.60
N LYS A 367 -9.09 27.59 -16.64
CA LYS A 367 -8.83 27.75 -15.19
C LYS A 367 -8.03 26.60 -14.61
N ILE A 368 -8.22 25.39 -15.15
CA ILE A 368 -7.39 24.22 -14.88
C ILE A 368 -6.69 23.88 -16.18
N LYS A 369 -5.35 23.88 -16.17
CA LYS A 369 -4.54 23.60 -17.35
C LYS A 369 -3.83 22.26 -17.29
N HIS A 370 -3.61 21.73 -16.09
CA HIS A 370 -2.91 20.48 -15.91
C HIS A 370 -3.34 19.77 -14.64
N PHE A 371 -3.27 18.43 -14.66
CA PHE A 371 -3.45 17.56 -13.52
C PHE A 371 -2.14 16.87 -13.21
N PHE A 372 -1.83 16.73 -11.93
CA PHE A 372 -0.74 15.88 -11.46
C PHE A 372 -1.30 14.78 -10.56
N LEU A 373 -0.81 13.54 -10.72
CA LEU A 373 -0.96 12.52 -9.72
C LEU A 373 0.38 12.38 -8.98
N ILE A 374 0.47 12.97 -7.81
CA ILE A 374 1.68 12.92 -6.95
C ILE A 374 1.36 12.00 -5.79
N GLY A 375 1.87 10.76 -5.83
CA GLY A 375 1.48 9.77 -4.83
C GLY A 375 2.37 8.55 -4.80
N GLY A 376 1.96 7.58 -3.99
CA GLY A 376 2.70 6.36 -3.72
C GLY A 376 3.31 6.33 -2.33
N CYS A 377 4.42 5.62 -2.11
CA CYS A 377 4.88 5.34 -0.76
C CYS A 377 5.97 6.28 -0.24
N ASP A 378 6.68 6.99 -1.08
CA ASP A 378 7.88 7.81 -0.81
C ASP A 378 8.71 7.37 0.41
N GLY A 379 9.37 6.24 0.25
CA GLY A 379 10.08 5.53 1.32
C GLY A 379 11.07 6.33 2.17
N ALA A 380 11.79 5.63 2.92
CA ALA A 380 12.55 5.80 4.14
C ALA A 380 13.56 6.95 4.28
N SER A 381 13.65 7.92 3.40
CA SER A 381 14.56 9.07 3.62
C SER A 381 13.78 10.29 4.13
N PRO A 382 13.88 10.63 5.44
CA PRO A 382 13.19 11.80 5.99
C PRO A 382 13.63 13.13 5.34
N SER A 383 14.87 13.20 4.86
CA SER A 383 15.44 14.38 4.21
C SER A 383 15.03 14.54 2.74
N ARG A 384 14.27 13.61 2.17
CA ARG A 384 13.83 13.70 0.78
C ARG A 384 12.75 14.75 0.63
N SER A 385 12.97 15.73 -0.25
CA SER A 385 12.05 16.83 -0.51
C SER A 385 11.47 16.85 -1.92
N TYR A 386 11.91 15.96 -2.83
CA TYR A 386 11.55 15.98 -4.25
C TYR A 386 10.04 16.20 -4.50
N TYR A 387 9.17 15.38 -3.88
CA TYR A 387 7.72 15.47 -4.11
C TYR A 387 7.12 16.73 -3.49
N THR A 388 7.62 17.18 -2.36
CA THR A 388 7.22 18.44 -1.73
C THR A 388 7.61 19.63 -2.60
N ASP A 389 8.83 19.66 -3.09
CA ASP A 389 9.36 20.75 -3.94
C ASP A 389 8.64 20.78 -5.29
N PHE A 390 8.39 19.60 -5.88
CA PHE A 390 7.61 19.47 -7.09
C PHE A 390 6.20 20.05 -6.91
N ALA A 391 5.48 19.66 -5.84
CA ALA A 391 4.13 20.14 -5.57
C ALA A 391 4.10 21.67 -5.33
N LYS A 392 5.05 22.21 -4.56
CA LYS A 392 5.17 23.66 -4.30
C LYS A 392 5.44 24.46 -5.58
N ALA A 393 6.18 23.88 -6.53
CA ALA A 393 6.51 24.52 -7.81
C ALA A 393 5.38 24.45 -8.85
N THR A 394 4.33 23.65 -8.62
CA THR A 394 3.21 23.52 -9.57
C THR A 394 2.49 24.86 -9.75
N PRO A 395 2.14 25.25 -11.00
CA PRO A 395 1.40 26.47 -11.27
C PRO A 395 0.05 26.53 -10.55
N PRO A 396 -0.47 27.75 -10.23
CA PRO A 396 -1.73 27.89 -9.49
C PRO A 396 -2.98 27.43 -10.26
N ASP A 397 -2.86 27.22 -11.56
CA ASP A 397 -3.90 26.71 -12.47
C ASP A 397 -3.79 25.18 -12.69
N THR A 398 -3.29 24.43 -11.68
CA THR A 398 -3.16 22.98 -11.72
C THR A 398 -3.81 22.32 -10.51
N LEU A 399 -4.36 21.10 -10.70
CA LEU A 399 -4.86 20.24 -9.64
C LEU A 399 -3.90 19.07 -9.37
N ILE A 400 -3.78 18.69 -8.11
CA ILE A 400 -2.96 17.57 -7.65
C ILE A 400 -3.87 16.52 -7.03
N LEU A 401 -3.92 15.34 -7.63
CA LEU A 401 -4.43 14.14 -7.00
C LEU A 401 -3.30 13.52 -6.19
N THR A 402 -3.58 13.07 -4.97
CA THR A 402 -2.60 12.35 -4.14
C THR A 402 -3.23 11.13 -3.49
N LEU A 403 -2.41 10.17 -3.09
CA LEU A 403 -2.84 8.96 -2.40
C LEU A 403 -1.65 8.25 -1.73
N ALA A 404 -1.95 7.27 -0.88
CA ALA A 404 -0.97 6.47 -0.15
C ALA A 404 -0.07 7.31 0.79
N CYS A 405 0.96 6.74 1.38
CA CYS A 405 1.82 7.45 2.35
C CYS A 405 2.60 8.63 1.76
N GLY A 406 2.80 8.67 0.44
CA GLY A 406 3.42 9.80 -0.26
C GLY A 406 2.65 11.11 -0.10
N LYS A 407 1.34 11.05 0.16
CA LYS A 407 0.50 12.21 0.46
C LYS A 407 1.06 13.10 1.58
N TYR A 408 1.68 12.50 2.60
CA TYR A 408 2.20 13.23 3.76
C TYR A 408 3.34 14.20 3.41
N ARG A 409 3.93 14.09 2.22
CA ARG A 409 4.88 15.08 1.71
C ARG A 409 4.22 16.41 1.36
N ILE A 410 2.88 16.41 1.12
CA ILE A 410 2.19 17.54 0.50
C ILE A 410 0.80 17.84 1.10
N ASN A 411 0.16 16.93 1.81
CA ASN A 411 -1.25 17.04 2.18
C ASN A 411 -1.57 18.11 3.25
N ASP A 412 -0.56 18.63 3.92
CA ASP A 412 -0.63 19.76 4.85
C ASP A 412 -0.17 21.09 4.24
N LEU A 413 0.11 21.12 2.91
CA LEU A 413 0.40 22.35 2.19
C LEU A 413 -0.89 23.13 1.90
N ASP A 414 -0.88 24.43 2.13
CA ASP A 414 -1.91 25.32 1.62
C ASP A 414 -1.52 25.84 0.22
N LEU A 415 -2.01 25.17 -0.82
CA LEU A 415 -1.84 25.61 -2.21
C LEU A 415 -3.05 26.41 -2.72
N GLY A 416 -4.06 26.67 -1.87
CA GLY A 416 -5.28 27.39 -2.22
C GLY A 416 -6.31 26.54 -2.98
N THR A 417 -7.22 27.23 -3.66
CA THR A 417 -8.36 26.60 -4.36
C THR A 417 -8.49 27.16 -5.78
N ILE A 418 -9.13 26.40 -6.68
CA ILE A 418 -9.60 26.88 -8.00
C ILE A 418 -11.12 26.84 -7.99
N ASP A 419 -11.76 28.00 -7.99
CA ASP A 419 -13.24 28.17 -7.89
C ASP A 419 -13.86 27.29 -6.76
N GLY A 420 -13.21 27.24 -5.58
CA GLY A 420 -13.67 26.48 -4.42
C GLY A 420 -13.29 24.99 -4.42
N ILE A 421 -12.57 24.49 -5.42
CA ILE A 421 -11.98 23.14 -5.42
C ILE A 421 -10.57 23.25 -4.82
N PRO A 422 -10.25 22.53 -3.72
CA PRO A 422 -8.88 22.47 -3.21
C PRO A 422 -7.91 21.99 -4.31
N ARG A 423 -6.71 22.56 -4.33
CA ARG A 423 -5.71 22.14 -5.34
C ARG A 423 -5.09 20.78 -5.03
N ILE A 424 -5.17 20.31 -3.80
CA ILE A 424 -4.71 18.97 -3.39
C ILE A 424 -5.94 18.14 -3.02
N LEU A 425 -6.12 17.00 -3.70
CA LEU A 425 -7.25 16.09 -3.54
C LEU A 425 -6.70 14.72 -3.10
N ASP A 426 -6.83 14.38 -1.81
CA ASP A 426 -6.42 13.07 -1.29
C ASP A 426 -7.47 12.01 -1.63
N CYS A 427 -7.14 11.15 -2.58
CA CYS A 427 -8.01 10.06 -3.06
C CYS A 427 -8.12 8.89 -2.09
N GLY A 428 -7.20 8.74 -1.12
CA GLY A 428 -7.29 7.66 -0.14
C GLY A 428 -6.00 6.87 0.09
N GLN A 429 -6.16 5.60 0.45
CA GLN A 429 -5.08 4.63 0.68
C GLN A 429 -4.39 4.23 -0.64
N CYS A 430 -3.37 3.37 -0.56
CA CYS A 430 -2.69 2.87 -1.77
C CYS A 430 -3.63 2.06 -2.70
N ASN A 431 -4.58 1.29 -2.17
CA ASN A 431 -5.62 0.61 -2.97
C ASN A 431 -6.57 1.59 -3.68
N ASP A 432 -6.73 2.81 -3.15
CA ASP A 432 -7.53 3.87 -3.77
C ASP A 432 -6.84 4.50 -4.99
N ALA A 433 -5.68 3.94 -5.43
CA ALA A 433 -5.22 4.09 -6.81
C ALA A 433 -6.32 3.73 -7.83
N TYR A 434 -7.25 2.84 -7.46
CA TYR A 434 -8.48 2.60 -8.22
C TYR A 434 -9.28 3.88 -8.44
N SER A 435 -9.51 4.67 -7.39
CA SER A 435 -10.19 5.97 -7.49
C SER A 435 -9.48 6.94 -8.44
N ALA A 436 -8.15 7.05 -8.33
CA ALA A 436 -7.38 7.94 -9.23
C ALA A 436 -7.47 7.49 -10.70
N ILE A 437 -7.42 6.18 -10.96
CA ILE A 437 -7.60 5.60 -12.30
C ILE A 437 -9.02 5.89 -12.81
N ARG A 438 -10.06 5.68 -11.98
CA ARG A 438 -11.45 5.95 -12.36
C ARG A 438 -11.68 7.43 -12.70
N ILE A 439 -11.08 8.35 -11.95
CA ILE A 439 -11.12 9.80 -12.23
C ILE A 439 -10.47 10.09 -13.59
N ALA A 440 -9.29 9.55 -13.84
CA ALA A 440 -8.57 9.77 -15.10
C ALA A 440 -9.35 9.22 -16.31
N LEU A 441 -9.90 8.01 -16.22
CA LEU A 441 -10.71 7.38 -17.26
C LEU A 441 -12.00 8.19 -17.53
N ALA A 442 -12.69 8.62 -16.48
CA ALA A 442 -13.91 9.41 -16.64
C ALA A 442 -13.65 10.81 -17.23
N LEU A 443 -12.54 11.45 -16.89
CA LEU A 443 -12.12 12.71 -17.52
C LEU A 443 -11.77 12.50 -19.00
N ALA A 444 -11.05 11.43 -19.34
CA ALA A 444 -10.73 11.10 -20.73
C ALA A 444 -12.01 10.90 -21.56
N ASP A 445 -12.98 10.16 -21.03
CA ASP A 445 -14.29 9.95 -21.67
C ASP A 445 -15.04 11.29 -21.86
N ALA A 446 -15.08 12.14 -20.83
CA ALA A 446 -15.74 13.45 -20.88
C ALA A 446 -15.10 14.42 -21.89
N PHE A 447 -13.81 14.27 -22.20
CA PHE A 447 -13.10 15.04 -23.22
C PHE A 447 -13.07 14.33 -24.58
N GLY A 448 -13.54 13.07 -24.67
CA GLY A 448 -13.52 12.28 -25.90
C GLY A 448 -12.10 11.94 -26.39
N CYS A 449 -11.18 11.68 -25.45
CA CYS A 449 -9.78 11.39 -25.75
C CYS A 449 -9.28 10.17 -24.95
N SER A 450 -8.05 9.71 -25.19
CA SER A 450 -7.43 8.71 -24.34
C SER A 450 -6.86 9.34 -23.05
N VAL A 451 -6.62 8.53 -22.01
CA VAL A 451 -5.96 9.00 -20.77
C VAL A 451 -4.59 9.62 -21.07
N ASN A 452 -3.89 9.11 -22.09
CA ASN A 452 -2.58 9.62 -22.48
C ASN A 452 -2.63 10.98 -23.19
N ASP A 453 -3.80 11.42 -23.66
CA ASP A 453 -4.02 12.72 -24.29
C ASP A 453 -4.50 13.79 -23.29
N LEU A 454 -4.83 13.38 -22.07
CA LEU A 454 -5.16 14.32 -20.99
C LEU A 454 -3.93 15.15 -20.61
N PRO A 455 -4.10 16.40 -20.18
CA PRO A 455 -3.04 17.18 -19.55
C PRO A 455 -2.77 16.62 -18.12
N LEU A 456 -2.30 15.37 -18.05
CA LEU A 456 -2.07 14.62 -16.83
C LEU A 456 -0.63 14.08 -16.81
N THR A 457 0.07 14.32 -15.71
CA THR A 457 1.38 13.72 -15.45
C THR A 457 1.36 12.92 -14.15
N LEU A 458 1.85 11.69 -14.22
CA LEU A 458 2.00 10.82 -13.07
C LEU A 458 3.41 10.95 -12.49
N VAL A 459 3.49 11.40 -11.23
CA VAL A 459 4.75 11.58 -10.47
C VAL A 459 4.71 10.64 -9.28
N LEU A 460 5.14 9.41 -9.52
CA LEU A 460 4.90 8.29 -8.61
C LEU A 460 6.13 7.94 -7.79
N SER A 461 5.90 7.63 -6.52
CA SER A 461 6.88 7.00 -5.65
C SER A 461 6.49 5.55 -5.36
N TRP A 462 7.48 4.68 -5.22
CA TRP A 462 7.24 3.30 -4.85
C TRP A 462 8.07 2.92 -3.61
N TYR A 463 7.62 1.90 -2.91
CA TYR A 463 8.35 1.36 -1.78
C TYR A 463 8.30 -0.18 -1.74
N GLU A 464 7.11 -0.77 -1.85
CA GLU A 464 6.90 -2.21 -1.66
C GLU A 464 5.91 -2.78 -2.70
N GLN A 465 5.50 -4.02 -2.52
CA GLN A 465 4.83 -4.85 -3.50
C GLN A 465 3.45 -4.32 -3.94
N LYS A 466 2.75 -3.57 -3.08
CA LYS A 466 1.47 -2.94 -3.50
C LYS A 466 1.70 -1.87 -4.55
N ALA A 467 2.81 -1.14 -4.48
CA ALA A 467 3.16 -0.20 -5.56
C ALA A 467 3.49 -0.93 -6.87
N VAL A 468 4.07 -2.15 -6.79
CA VAL A 468 4.35 -2.97 -7.98
C VAL A 468 3.03 -3.37 -8.66
N CYS A 469 2.05 -3.93 -7.95
CA CYS A 469 0.80 -4.35 -8.58
C CYS A 469 0.01 -3.17 -9.17
N ILE A 470 0.07 -1.98 -8.55
CA ILE A 470 -0.52 -0.76 -9.11
C ILE A 470 0.19 -0.36 -10.42
N LEU A 471 1.54 -0.37 -10.43
CA LEU A 471 2.29 -0.09 -11.66
C LEU A 471 1.88 -1.06 -12.78
N LEU A 472 1.79 -2.37 -12.50
CA LEU A 472 1.36 -3.35 -13.50
C LEU A 472 -0.06 -3.06 -14.02
N THR A 473 -0.96 -2.55 -13.19
CA THR A 473 -2.29 -2.10 -13.62
C THR A 473 -2.20 -0.92 -14.58
N LEU A 474 -1.34 0.07 -14.30
CA LEU A 474 -1.13 1.20 -15.21
C LEU A 474 -0.58 0.74 -16.56
N LEU A 475 0.35 -0.24 -16.56
CA LEU A 475 0.88 -0.83 -17.79
C LEU A 475 -0.20 -1.59 -18.58
N TYR A 476 -1.03 -2.39 -17.91
CA TYR A 476 -2.15 -3.09 -18.54
C TYR A 476 -3.12 -2.09 -19.22
N LEU A 477 -3.44 -0.98 -18.55
CA LEU A 477 -4.30 0.07 -19.09
C LEU A 477 -3.62 0.92 -20.18
N GLY A 478 -2.37 0.65 -20.51
CA GLY A 478 -1.60 1.39 -21.51
C GLY A 478 -1.27 2.83 -21.12
N ILE A 479 -1.28 3.15 -19.82
CA ILE A 479 -0.96 4.49 -19.31
C ILE A 479 0.54 4.73 -19.44
N LYS A 480 0.90 5.92 -19.95
CA LYS A 480 2.28 6.32 -20.29
C LYS A 480 2.70 7.57 -19.53
N ASN A 481 3.94 8.00 -19.77
CA ASN A 481 4.51 9.24 -19.23
C ASN A 481 4.55 9.26 -17.70
N ILE A 482 5.13 8.22 -17.12
CA ILE A 482 5.25 8.03 -15.67
C ILE A 482 6.64 8.46 -15.21
N LEU A 483 6.72 9.48 -14.35
CA LEU A 483 7.90 9.79 -13.55
C LEU A 483 7.90 8.86 -12.33
N LEU A 484 8.88 7.97 -12.23
CA LEU A 484 8.95 6.95 -11.19
C LEU A 484 10.18 7.14 -10.30
N GLY A 485 9.98 7.28 -9.02
CA GLY A 485 11.06 7.46 -8.06
C GLY A 485 10.81 6.77 -6.72
N PRO A 486 11.72 7.01 -5.79
CA PRO A 486 12.98 7.79 -5.91
C PRO A 486 14.12 7.04 -6.61
N THR A 487 13.99 5.73 -6.80
CA THR A 487 14.89 4.86 -7.57
C THR A 487 14.05 3.95 -8.45
N LEU A 488 14.61 3.43 -9.52
CA LEU A 488 13.98 2.32 -10.22
C LEU A 488 14.13 1.04 -9.39
N PRO A 489 13.20 0.07 -9.51
CA PRO A 489 13.28 -1.17 -8.74
C PRO A 489 14.52 -2.01 -9.10
N ALA A 490 15.26 -2.45 -8.07
CA ALA A 490 16.47 -3.25 -8.22
C ALA A 490 16.27 -4.60 -8.94
N PHE A 491 15.02 -5.11 -8.94
CA PHE A 491 14.66 -6.36 -9.62
C PHE A 491 14.33 -6.20 -11.11
N ILE A 492 14.37 -4.98 -11.64
CA ILE A 492 14.14 -4.73 -13.06
C ILE A 492 15.49 -4.84 -13.80
N SER A 493 15.60 -5.81 -14.71
CA SER A 493 16.77 -5.96 -15.57
C SER A 493 16.85 -4.85 -16.62
N PRO A 494 18.04 -4.59 -17.21
CA PRO A 494 18.16 -3.64 -18.31
C PRO A 494 17.27 -3.97 -19.51
N GLY A 495 17.14 -5.26 -19.88
CA GLY A 495 16.27 -5.69 -20.98
C GLY A 495 14.80 -5.40 -20.71
N VAL A 496 14.30 -5.71 -19.52
CA VAL A 496 12.92 -5.40 -19.12
C VAL A 496 12.71 -3.88 -19.00
N LEU A 497 13.68 -3.13 -18.47
CA LEU A 497 13.62 -1.68 -18.39
C LEU A 497 13.49 -1.05 -19.78
N ASP A 498 14.25 -1.51 -20.76
CA ASP A 498 14.16 -1.02 -22.16
C ASP A 498 12.74 -1.19 -22.72
N VAL A 499 12.07 -2.31 -22.44
CA VAL A 499 10.69 -2.57 -22.83
C VAL A 499 9.75 -1.56 -22.13
N LEU A 500 9.93 -1.31 -20.84
CA LEU A 500 9.10 -0.38 -20.05
C LEU A 500 9.28 1.07 -20.54
N VAL A 501 10.51 1.51 -20.77
CA VAL A 501 10.82 2.85 -21.30
C VAL A 501 10.23 3.02 -22.70
N LYS A 502 10.49 2.07 -23.60
CA LYS A 502 10.06 2.15 -25.01
C LYS A 502 8.53 2.16 -25.15
N ASN A 503 7.83 1.33 -24.40
CA ASN A 503 6.39 1.14 -24.58
C ASN A 503 5.55 2.12 -23.75
N TYR A 504 6.05 2.51 -22.57
CA TYR A 504 5.27 3.28 -21.58
C TYR A 504 5.90 4.61 -21.19
N ASN A 505 7.10 4.93 -21.71
CA ASN A 505 7.82 6.17 -21.39
C ASN A 505 7.98 6.37 -19.86
N ILE A 506 8.39 5.31 -19.15
CA ILE A 506 8.71 5.40 -17.72
C ILE A 506 10.09 6.07 -17.61
N THR A 507 10.15 7.14 -16.82
CA THR A 507 11.38 7.92 -16.61
C THR A 507 11.69 8.00 -15.10
N PRO A 508 12.93 7.82 -14.66
CA PRO A 508 13.29 8.07 -13.27
C PRO A 508 13.10 9.55 -12.93
N THR A 509 12.71 9.84 -11.69
CA THR A 509 12.70 11.20 -11.14
C THR A 509 14.14 11.71 -11.00
N ASP A 510 14.36 12.99 -11.31
CA ASP A 510 15.68 13.64 -11.24
C ASP A 510 15.59 14.93 -10.41
N ASN A 511 15.40 16.07 -11.05
CA ASN A 511 15.24 17.35 -10.39
C ASN A 511 13.79 17.83 -10.52
N PRO A 512 13.12 18.27 -9.43
CA PRO A 512 11.71 18.61 -9.45
C PRO A 512 11.36 19.75 -10.40
N GLU A 513 12.22 20.76 -10.53
CA GLU A 513 11.98 21.89 -11.45
C GLU A 513 12.12 21.47 -12.91
N SER A 514 13.17 20.69 -13.23
CA SER A 514 13.40 20.14 -14.57
C SER A 514 12.28 19.21 -14.99
N ASP A 515 11.88 18.30 -14.09
CA ASP A 515 10.82 17.33 -14.36
C ASP A 515 9.46 18.02 -14.53
N LEU A 516 9.17 19.03 -13.71
CA LEU A 516 7.97 19.87 -13.86
C LEU A 516 7.97 20.63 -15.20
N ALA A 517 9.10 21.20 -15.59
CA ALA A 517 9.22 21.90 -16.89
C ALA A 517 8.92 20.94 -18.05
N LYS A 518 9.50 19.74 -18.04
CA LYS A 518 9.23 18.69 -19.03
C LYS A 518 7.74 18.29 -19.04
N ALA A 519 7.15 18.06 -17.87
CA ALA A 519 5.74 17.70 -17.71
C ALA A 519 4.79 18.74 -18.29
N LEU A 520 5.13 20.02 -18.18
CA LEU A 520 4.35 21.14 -18.73
C LEU A 520 4.71 21.51 -20.17
N GLY A 521 5.59 20.74 -20.84
CA GLY A 521 6.04 21.03 -22.20
C GLY A 521 6.85 22.35 -22.32
N ARG A 522 7.45 22.81 -21.22
CA ARG A 522 8.31 24.01 -21.21
C ARG A 522 9.75 23.57 -21.51
N LYS A 523 10.40 24.32 -22.40
CA LYS A 523 11.82 24.14 -22.75
C LYS A 523 12.73 24.82 -21.74
#